data_16fb91c51e4022f5094471bb153855f5
#
_entry.id   16fb91c51e4022f5094471bb153855f5
#
_cell.length_a   1.000
_cell.length_b   1.000
_cell.length_c   1.000
_cell.angle_alpha   90.00
_cell.angle_beta   90.00
_cell.angle_gamma   90.00
#
_symmetry.space_group_name_H-M   'P 1'
#
loop_
_entity.id
_entity.type
_entity.pdbx_description
1 polymer ?
#
loop_
_entity_poly.entity_id
_entity_poly.type
_entity_poly.pdbx_seq_one_letter_code
_entity_poly.pdbx_strand_id
1 'polypeptide(L)'
;MIRVMNDLPFEKMASQRHDSSLLFVCDHASNKLPDQYGNLGLSQELFETHIASDIGAAKVTRILAAEFDAAAIMARWSRLLIDLNRGSDDPTLVMKLSDGSIIAGNANVDAAEMQRRIDLFHAPYHDAIAREITEMKRRNRVPVIISIHSFTPVWKGRTRPWEIGILWDRDARLARPMIKHLEREGFKVGDNEPYSGELENDCLYRHGTMLGLPHVLIEIRQDLIAGNVPAQALVRRLTVAIKSTLAELGAPKIQFTRPLPLSGNTKMDERAREQLEAAVFRRLVAHLRARTDVQNIDLMTLAGFCRNCLGDWYREAAAENGISLDKDSARELVYGMPQSEWKKRYQTEVTPEKQAAFEAASKRTAETHQHTTEKTHS
;
A
#
# COMPACT_ATOMS: atom_id res chain seq x y z
N MET A 1 -23.38 -11.26 25.83
CA MET A 1 -24.37 -11.11 24.74
C MET A 1 -24.09 -9.80 24.04
N ILE A 2 -23.24 -9.83 22.99
CA ILE A 2 -22.77 -8.63 22.28
C ILE A 2 -23.89 -8.25 21.31
N ARG A 3 -24.45 -7.08 21.50
CA ARG A 3 -25.38 -6.46 20.56
C ARG A 3 -24.59 -6.04 19.31
N VAL A 4 -24.43 -6.97 18.38
CA VAL A 4 -23.92 -6.71 17.03
C VAL A 4 -25.15 -6.59 16.15
N MET A 5 -25.72 -5.41 16.04
CA MET A 5 -26.67 -5.12 14.96
C MET A 5 -26.65 -3.62 14.66
N ASN A 6 -26.21 -3.30 13.51
CA ASN A 6 -26.38 -2.14 12.63
C ASN A 6 -25.14 -1.38 12.18
N ASP A 7 -23.92 -1.75 12.55
CA ASP A 7 -22.75 -1.04 12.02
C ASP A 7 -21.86 -1.97 11.21
N LEU A 8 -22.27 -2.26 9.96
CA LEU A 8 -21.37 -2.84 8.98
C LEU A 8 -20.13 -1.96 8.88
N PRO A 9 -18.91 -2.53 8.73
CA PRO A 9 -17.66 -1.76 8.63
C PRO A 9 -17.53 -1.02 7.29
N PHE A 10 -18.57 -1.02 6.49
CA PHE A 10 -18.66 -0.32 5.21
C PHE A 10 -20.06 0.28 5.00
N GLU A 11 -20.11 1.30 4.16
CA GLU A 11 -21.33 1.83 3.57
C GLU A 11 -21.49 1.25 2.17
N LYS A 12 -22.70 0.80 1.83
CA LYS A 12 -23.04 0.32 0.49
C LYS A 12 -24.13 1.18 -0.13
N MET A 13 -23.88 1.70 -1.32
CA MET A 13 -24.89 2.25 -2.21
C MET A 13 -25.22 1.21 -3.27
N ALA A 14 -26.48 0.89 -3.44
CA ALA A 14 -26.93 -0.03 -4.46
C ALA A 14 -27.34 0.73 -5.74
N SER A 15 -27.03 0.17 -6.92
CA SER A 15 -27.65 0.62 -8.18
C SER A 15 -29.16 0.33 -8.14
N GLN A 16 -29.98 1.25 -8.58
CA GLN A 16 -31.44 1.08 -8.58
C GLN A 16 -31.92 0.19 -9.71
N ARG A 17 -31.37 0.35 -10.91
CA ARG A 17 -31.72 -0.41 -12.12
C ARG A 17 -30.95 -1.70 -12.25
N HIS A 18 -29.84 -1.85 -11.53
CA HIS A 18 -28.96 -3.00 -11.59
C HIS A 18 -28.40 -3.33 -12.99
N ASP A 19 -28.35 -2.36 -13.87
CA ASP A 19 -27.88 -2.50 -15.25
C ASP A 19 -26.48 -1.91 -15.49
N SER A 20 -25.92 -1.22 -14.50
CA SER A 20 -24.56 -0.67 -14.56
C SER A 20 -23.50 -1.79 -14.44
N SER A 21 -22.47 -1.68 -15.26
CA SER A 21 -21.24 -2.49 -15.09
C SER A 21 -20.21 -1.84 -14.17
N LEU A 22 -20.48 -0.61 -13.69
CA LEU A 22 -19.55 0.10 -12.79
C LEU A 22 -19.72 -0.33 -11.34
N LEU A 23 -18.61 -0.48 -10.67
CA LEU A 23 -18.50 -0.60 -9.22
C LEU A 23 -17.49 0.43 -8.72
N PHE A 24 -17.95 1.38 -7.91
CA PHE A 24 -17.06 2.31 -7.22
C PHE A 24 -16.65 1.74 -5.87
N VAL A 25 -15.38 1.93 -5.50
CA VAL A 25 -14.86 1.62 -4.17
C VAL A 25 -14.13 2.83 -3.60
N CYS A 26 -14.14 2.98 -2.27
CA CYS A 26 -13.41 4.05 -1.59
C CYS A 26 -12.92 3.52 -0.24
N ASP A 27 -11.67 3.06 -0.23
CA ASP A 27 -11.05 2.35 0.89
C ASP A 27 -10.77 3.27 2.09
N HIS A 28 -10.61 4.57 1.85
CA HIS A 28 -10.27 5.58 2.87
C HIS A 28 -11.37 6.65 3.02
N ALA A 29 -12.64 6.22 2.98
CA ALA A 29 -13.79 7.11 2.90
C ALA A 29 -14.15 7.83 4.21
N SER A 30 -13.55 7.48 5.34
CA SER A 30 -13.95 7.97 6.65
C SER A 30 -12.75 8.15 7.59
N ASN A 31 -12.86 9.18 8.46
CA ASN A 31 -11.92 9.43 9.55
C ASN A 31 -12.45 8.93 10.91
N LYS A 32 -13.59 8.24 10.96
CA LYS A 32 -14.22 7.77 12.20
C LYS A 32 -13.55 6.51 12.73
N LEU A 33 -13.67 6.33 14.04
CA LEU A 33 -13.28 5.10 14.73
C LEU A 33 -14.48 4.54 15.49
N PRO A 34 -14.56 3.21 15.69
CA PRO A 34 -15.50 2.63 16.65
C PRO A 34 -15.15 3.09 18.07
N ASP A 35 -16.15 3.34 18.92
CA ASP A 35 -15.98 3.90 20.27
C ASP A 35 -14.93 3.17 21.12
N GLN A 36 -14.84 1.87 20.97
CA GLN A 36 -13.91 1.01 21.71
C GLN A 36 -12.43 1.29 21.42
N TYR A 37 -12.10 1.99 20.33
CA TYR A 37 -10.74 2.37 19.96
C TYR A 37 -10.39 3.80 20.35
N GLY A 38 -11.39 4.55 20.90
CA GLY A 38 -11.21 5.95 21.25
C GLY A 38 -10.66 6.77 20.08
N ASN A 39 -9.61 7.51 20.32
CA ASN A 39 -8.90 8.30 19.31
C ASN A 39 -7.51 7.73 18.95
N LEU A 40 -7.20 6.47 19.28
CA LEU A 40 -5.89 5.84 19.09
C LEU A 40 -4.71 6.64 19.69
N GLY A 41 -4.97 7.51 20.65
CA GLY A 41 -3.95 8.38 21.28
C GLY A 41 -3.57 9.61 20.44
N LEU A 42 -4.34 9.94 19.40
CA LEU A 42 -4.13 11.11 18.55
C LEU A 42 -5.02 12.27 18.97
N SER A 43 -4.63 13.51 18.64
CA SER A 43 -5.50 14.68 18.81
C SER A 43 -6.64 14.70 17.78
N GLN A 44 -7.73 15.40 18.08
CA GLN A 44 -8.87 15.50 17.16
C GLN A 44 -8.49 16.15 15.83
N GLU A 45 -7.56 17.11 15.85
CA GLU A 45 -7.12 17.81 14.63
C GLU A 45 -6.46 16.86 13.62
N LEU A 46 -5.76 15.83 14.09
CA LEU A 46 -5.11 14.85 13.22
C LEU A 46 -6.13 13.99 12.45
N PHE A 47 -7.33 13.78 13.01
CA PHE A 47 -8.40 13.07 12.29
C PHE A 47 -9.01 13.89 11.13
N GLU A 48 -8.83 15.20 11.14
CA GLU A 48 -9.26 16.07 10.04
C GLU A 48 -8.18 16.20 8.94
N THR A 49 -7.09 15.44 9.05
CA THR A 49 -6.02 15.43 8.07
C THR A 49 -6.01 14.17 7.20
N HIS A 50 -5.20 14.19 6.17
CA HIS A 50 -5.03 13.10 5.20
C HIS A 50 -4.51 11.78 5.81
N ILE A 51 -3.95 11.81 7.02
CA ILE A 51 -3.48 10.56 7.67
C ILE A 51 -4.63 9.66 8.06
N ALA A 52 -5.79 10.24 8.38
CA ALA A 52 -6.96 9.49 8.88
C ALA A 52 -7.91 9.05 7.75
N SER A 53 -8.05 9.84 6.69
CA SER A 53 -8.90 9.53 5.54
C SER A 53 -8.53 10.36 4.31
N ASP A 54 -9.00 9.95 3.16
CA ASP A 54 -8.85 10.66 1.91
C ASP A 54 -9.91 11.75 1.80
N ILE A 55 -9.54 12.99 2.14
CA ILE A 55 -10.46 14.12 2.28
C ILE A 55 -11.21 14.37 0.97
N GLY A 56 -12.55 14.34 1.04
CA GLY A 56 -13.42 14.57 -0.09
C GLY A 56 -13.71 13.35 -0.97
N ALA A 57 -12.91 12.28 -0.92
CA ALA A 57 -13.06 11.09 -1.76
C ALA A 57 -14.43 10.41 -1.61
N ALA A 58 -14.92 10.22 -0.39
CA ALA A 58 -16.23 9.63 -0.14
C ALA A 58 -17.38 10.42 -0.78
N LYS A 59 -17.28 11.76 -0.78
CA LYS A 59 -18.27 12.62 -1.40
C LYS A 59 -18.27 12.49 -2.91
N VAL A 60 -17.11 12.50 -3.53
CA VAL A 60 -16.95 12.27 -4.97
C VAL A 60 -17.51 10.91 -5.35
N THR A 61 -17.19 9.86 -4.58
CA THR A 61 -17.69 8.51 -4.81
C THR A 61 -19.22 8.46 -4.80
N ARG A 62 -19.88 9.08 -3.81
CA ARG A 62 -21.36 9.11 -3.75
C ARG A 62 -21.98 9.83 -4.94
N ILE A 63 -21.41 10.95 -5.37
CA ILE A 63 -21.94 11.71 -6.52
C ILE A 63 -21.76 10.89 -7.80
N LEU A 64 -20.59 10.27 -8.02
CA LEU A 64 -20.34 9.43 -9.19
C LEU A 64 -21.25 8.19 -9.18
N ALA A 65 -21.41 7.52 -8.05
CA ALA A 65 -22.29 6.36 -7.95
C ALA A 65 -23.75 6.71 -8.30
N ALA A 66 -24.24 7.86 -7.84
CA ALA A 66 -25.57 8.35 -8.18
C ALA A 66 -25.68 8.72 -9.66
N GLU A 67 -24.68 9.42 -10.23
CA GLU A 67 -24.67 9.88 -11.63
C GLU A 67 -24.67 8.71 -12.63
N PHE A 68 -23.98 7.62 -12.29
CA PHE A 68 -23.89 6.41 -13.12
C PHE A 68 -24.91 5.33 -12.76
N ASP A 69 -25.79 5.58 -11.78
CA ASP A 69 -26.62 4.55 -11.16
C ASP A 69 -25.84 3.26 -10.88
N ALA A 70 -24.67 3.40 -10.27
CA ALA A 70 -23.72 2.34 -10.02
C ALA A 70 -23.67 1.97 -8.53
N ALA A 71 -23.33 0.73 -8.25
CA ALA A 71 -23.01 0.32 -6.88
C ALA A 71 -21.75 1.02 -6.37
N ALA A 72 -21.73 1.34 -5.07
CA ALA A 72 -20.52 1.80 -4.39
C ALA A 72 -20.36 1.14 -3.03
N ILE A 73 -19.11 0.79 -2.68
CA ILE A 73 -18.72 0.27 -1.38
C ILE A 73 -17.63 1.15 -0.82
N MET A 74 -17.86 1.72 0.36
CA MET A 74 -17.00 2.72 0.97
C MET A 74 -16.67 2.32 2.41
N ALA A 75 -15.41 2.54 2.84
CA ALA A 75 -14.99 2.34 4.21
C ALA A 75 -15.82 3.17 5.18
N ARG A 76 -16.23 2.59 6.32
CA ARG A 76 -16.88 3.33 7.40
C ARG A 76 -15.90 3.85 8.44
N TRP A 77 -14.74 3.20 8.56
CA TRP A 77 -13.75 3.48 9.57
C TRP A 77 -12.45 3.99 8.97
N SER A 78 -11.73 4.75 9.78
CA SER A 78 -10.45 5.34 9.40
C SER A 78 -9.40 4.28 9.05
N ARG A 79 -8.57 4.57 8.06
CA ARG A 79 -7.38 3.77 7.72
C ARG A 79 -6.38 3.64 8.88
N LEU A 80 -6.47 4.52 9.89
CA LEU A 80 -5.65 4.43 11.10
C LEU A 80 -6.02 3.22 11.97
N LEU A 81 -7.28 2.74 11.89
CA LEU A 81 -7.71 1.52 12.57
C LEU A 81 -7.13 0.29 11.88
N ILE A 82 -7.34 0.19 10.58
CA ILE A 82 -6.81 -0.82 9.68
C ILE A 82 -6.94 -0.32 8.24
N ASP A 83 -5.87 -0.38 7.46
CA ASP A 83 -5.87 0.13 6.09
C ASP A 83 -6.50 -0.89 5.13
N LEU A 84 -7.69 -0.57 4.62
CA LEU A 84 -8.45 -1.44 3.71
C LEU A 84 -7.83 -1.52 2.30
N ASN A 85 -6.88 -0.62 1.99
CA ASN A 85 -6.11 -0.65 0.75
C ASN A 85 -4.72 -1.29 0.93
N ARG A 86 -4.62 -2.26 1.86
CA ARG A 86 -3.42 -3.07 2.11
C ARG A 86 -3.79 -4.54 2.17
N GLY A 87 -2.86 -5.40 1.78
CA GLY A 87 -2.97 -6.84 2.01
C GLY A 87 -2.94 -7.19 3.49
N SER A 88 -3.53 -8.32 3.87
CA SER A 88 -3.49 -8.80 5.26
C SER A 88 -2.08 -9.17 5.74
N ASP A 89 -1.14 -9.30 4.84
CA ASP A 89 0.28 -9.59 5.04
C ASP A 89 1.17 -8.34 5.05
N ASP A 90 0.60 -7.16 4.74
CA ASP A 90 1.34 -5.90 4.69
C ASP A 90 1.68 -5.41 6.11
N PRO A 91 2.95 -5.14 6.43
CA PRO A 91 3.37 -4.64 7.74
C PRO A 91 2.78 -3.26 8.08
N THR A 92 2.25 -2.53 7.09
CA THR A 92 1.58 -1.24 7.27
C THR A 92 0.05 -1.35 7.34
N LEU A 93 -0.51 -2.56 7.36
CA LEU A 93 -1.95 -2.80 7.50
C LEU A 93 -2.55 -2.08 8.72
N VAL A 94 -1.84 -2.11 9.85
CA VAL A 94 -2.14 -1.30 11.03
C VAL A 94 -0.94 -0.38 11.29
N MET A 95 -1.03 0.84 10.79
CA MET A 95 0.05 1.81 10.85
C MET A 95 0.37 2.22 12.28
N LYS A 96 1.65 2.18 12.66
CA LYS A 96 2.17 2.69 13.94
C LYS A 96 2.69 4.12 13.83
N LEU A 97 2.98 4.54 12.60
CA LEU A 97 3.48 5.88 12.27
C LEU A 97 2.87 6.31 10.94
N SER A 98 2.33 7.52 10.86
CA SER A 98 1.82 8.11 9.62
C SER A 98 2.21 9.59 9.57
N ASP A 99 2.90 9.99 8.50
CA ASP A 99 3.38 11.36 8.25
C ASP A 99 4.00 12.05 9.49
N GLY A 100 4.91 11.33 10.18
CA GLY A 100 5.58 11.84 11.38
C GLY A 100 4.77 11.73 12.68
N SER A 101 3.49 11.37 12.63
CA SER A 101 2.62 11.20 13.81
C SER A 101 2.64 9.75 14.30
N ILE A 102 3.03 9.55 15.56
CA ILE A 102 2.99 8.23 16.22
C ILE A 102 1.55 7.91 16.61
N ILE A 103 1.06 6.74 16.19
CA ILE A 103 -0.29 6.26 16.51
C ILE A 103 -0.16 5.36 17.75
N ALA A 104 -0.23 5.98 18.93
CA ALA A 104 0.04 5.31 20.21
C ALA A 104 -0.88 4.09 20.45
N GLY A 105 -2.15 4.16 20.06
CA GLY A 105 -3.11 3.06 20.15
C GLY A 105 -2.78 1.84 19.27
N ASN A 106 -1.88 2.02 18.31
CA ASN A 106 -1.41 0.93 17.44
C ASN A 106 -0.02 0.39 17.84
N ALA A 107 0.67 1.05 18.75
CA ALA A 107 2.06 0.69 19.09
C ALA A 107 2.20 -0.76 19.55
N ASN A 108 1.25 -1.24 20.35
CA ASN A 108 1.26 -2.56 20.99
C ASN A 108 0.23 -3.53 20.40
N VAL A 109 -0.22 -3.32 19.17
CA VAL A 109 -1.12 -4.27 18.49
C VAL A 109 -0.35 -5.58 18.28
N ASP A 110 -0.82 -6.63 18.93
CA ASP A 110 -0.31 -7.99 18.80
C ASP A 110 -1.04 -8.76 17.68
N ALA A 111 -0.66 -10.00 17.46
CA ALA A 111 -1.24 -10.84 16.42
C ALA A 111 -2.74 -11.12 16.65
N ALA A 112 -3.19 -11.22 17.89
CA ALA A 112 -4.59 -11.49 18.23
C ALA A 112 -5.47 -10.26 17.93
N GLU A 113 -5.03 -9.06 18.31
CA GLU A 113 -5.73 -7.82 17.99
C GLU A 113 -5.66 -7.51 16.48
N MET A 114 -4.53 -7.81 15.82
CA MET A 114 -4.43 -7.70 14.37
C MET A 114 -5.49 -8.58 13.69
N GLN A 115 -5.56 -9.85 14.05
CA GLN A 115 -6.54 -10.79 13.50
C GLN A 115 -7.97 -10.34 13.78
N ARG A 116 -8.25 -9.84 14.99
CA ARG A 116 -9.56 -9.31 15.35
C ARG A 116 -9.96 -8.13 14.46
N ARG A 117 -9.03 -7.20 14.15
CA ARG A 117 -9.32 -6.09 13.22
C ARG A 117 -9.53 -6.58 11.78
N ILE A 118 -8.76 -7.57 11.34
CA ILE A 118 -8.98 -8.20 10.04
C ILE A 118 -10.40 -8.79 9.97
N ASP A 119 -10.81 -9.57 10.96
CA ASP A 119 -12.10 -10.25 10.97
C ASP A 119 -13.29 -9.29 11.08
N LEU A 120 -13.14 -8.20 11.82
CA LEU A 120 -14.22 -7.25 12.06
C LEU A 120 -14.35 -6.16 11.00
N PHE A 121 -13.26 -5.76 10.35
CA PHE A 121 -13.25 -4.56 9.49
C PHE A 121 -12.74 -4.85 8.09
N HIS A 122 -11.59 -5.51 7.95
CA HIS A 122 -10.93 -5.72 6.67
C HIS A 122 -11.64 -6.79 5.84
N ALA A 123 -11.79 -8.00 6.38
CA ALA A 123 -12.42 -9.10 5.66
C ALA A 123 -13.87 -8.79 5.24
N PRO A 124 -14.75 -8.25 6.11
CA PRO A 124 -16.12 -7.93 5.70
C PRO A 124 -16.22 -6.86 4.62
N TYR A 125 -15.29 -5.89 4.58
CA TYR A 125 -15.22 -4.89 3.50
C TYR A 125 -14.91 -5.55 2.16
N HIS A 126 -13.84 -6.34 2.10
CA HIS A 126 -13.44 -7.06 0.89
C HIS A 126 -14.48 -8.10 0.45
N ASP A 127 -15.13 -8.76 1.40
CA ASP A 127 -16.23 -9.68 1.12
C ASP A 127 -17.45 -8.96 0.51
N ALA A 128 -17.72 -7.72 0.91
CA ALA A 128 -18.79 -6.95 0.32
C ALA A 128 -18.50 -6.62 -1.15
N ILE A 129 -17.26 -6.25 -1.48
CA ILE A 129 -16.82 -6.03 -2.87
C ILE A 129 -16.92 -7.33 -3.68
N ALA A 130 -16.41 -8.44 -3.15
CA ALA A 130 -16.45 -9.75 -3.82
C ALA A 130 -17.89 -10.22 -4.08
N ARG A 131 -18.80 -10.00 -3.12
CA ARG A 131 -20.23 -10.32 -3.29
C ARG A 131 -20.87 -9.47 -4.39
N GLU A 132 -20.59 -8.16 -4.44
CA GLU A 132 -21.12 -7.29 -5.49
C GLU A 132 -20.61 -7.69 -6.87
N ILE A 133 -19.31 -7.97 -7.02
CA ILE A 133 -18.72 -8.50 -8.25
C ILE A 133 -19.42 -9.80 -8.69
N THR A 134 -19.64 -10.70 -7.76
CA THR A 134 -20.32 -11.98 -8.03
C THR A 134 -21.75 -11.75 -8.50
N GLU A 135 -22.48 -10.85 -7.86
CA GLU A 135 -23.87 -10.55 -8.21
C GLU A 135 -23.97 -9.87 -9.59
N MET A 136 -23.05 -8.97 -9.93
CA MET A 136 -22.97 -8.39 -11.27
C MET A 136 -22.68 -9.46 -12.34
N LYS A 137 -21.75 -10.38 -12.08
CA LYS A 137 -21.46 -11.51 -12.99
C LYS A 137 -22.66 -12.44 -13.17
N ARG A 138 -23.45 -12.71 -12.13
CA ARG A 138 -24.69 -13.50 -12.22
C ARG A 138 -25.74 -12.84 -13.11
N ARG A 139 -25.70 -11.50 -13.24
CA ARG A 139 -26.54 -10.72 -14.17
C ARG A 139 -25.92 -10.57 -15.55
N ASN A 140 -24.93 -11.39 -15.91
CA ASN A 140 -24.18 -11.34 -17.16
C ASN A 140 -23.50 -9.97 -17.41
N ARG A 141 -23.08 -9.28 -16.33
CA ARG A 141 -22.29 -8.04 -16.39
C ARG A 141 -20.85 -8.32 -16.01
N VAL A 142 -19.91 -7.81 -16.79
CA VAL A 142 -18.49 -7.79 -16.40
C VAL A 142 -18.25 -6.51 -15.64
N PRO A 143 -17.91 -6.59 -14.34
CA PRO A 143 -17.64 -5.39 -13.55
C PRO A 143 -16.46 -4.58 -14.07
N VAL A 144 -16.58 -3.26 -14.00
CA VAL A 144 -15.52 -2.28 -14.20
C VAL A 144 -15.33 -1.57 -12.87
N ILE A 145 -14.16 -1.69 -12.26
CA ILE A 145 -13.92 -1.19 -10.90
C ILE A 145 -13.17 0.12 -10.97
N ILE A 146 -13.72 1.14 -10.31
CA ILE A 146 -13.06 2.45 -10.15
C ILE A 146 -12.92 2.73 -8.65
N SER A 147 -11.68 2.77 -8.16
CA SER A 147 -11.37 3.19 -6.80
C SER A 147 -11.14 4.69 -6.76
N ILE A 148 -11.73 5.37 -5.76
CA ILE A 148 -11.63 6.81 -5.59
C ILE A 148 -10.85 7.12 -4.32
N HIS A 149 -9.75 7.84 -4.52
CA HIS A 149 -8.85 8.31 -3.48
C HIS A 149 -8.60 9.81 -3.59
N SER A 150 -7.88 10.38 -2.64
CA SER A 150 -7.43 11.76 -2.73
C SER A 150 -6.09 11.97 -2.04
N PHE A 151 -5.29 12.89 -2.59
CA PHE A 151 -3.94 13.19 -2.12
C PHE A 151 -3.74 14.68 -1.81
N THR A 152 -2.78 14.98 -0.93
CA THR A 152 -2.43 16.34 -0.53
C THR A 152 -1.74 17.11 -1.65
N PRO A 153 -2.03 18.42 -1.83
CA PRO A 153 -1.39 19.25 -2.86
C PRO A 153 0.12 19.46 -2.61
N VAL A 154 0.55 19.29 -1.37
CA VAL A 154 1.95 19.42 -0.95
C VAL A 154 2.35 18.21 -0.12
N TRP A 155 3.53 17.65 -0.36
CA TRP A 155 4.10 16.55 0.41
C TRP A 155 5.55 16.83 0.76
N LYS A 156 5.88 16.84 2.06
CA LYS A 156 7.25 17.16 2.57
C LYS A 156 7.85 18.41 1.93
N GLY A 157 7.05 19.48 1.87
CA GLY A 157 7.44 20.77 1.30
C GLY A 157 7.52 20.84 -0.22
N ARG A 158 7.21 19.76 -0.95
CA ARG A 158 7.19 19.71 -2.42
C ARG A 158 5.75 19.77 -2.94
N THR A 159 5.48 20.71 -3.82
CA THR A 159 4.19 20.80 -4.52
C THR A 159 4.01 19.64 -5.48
N ARG A 160 2.84 19.03 -5.44
CA ARG A 160 2.41 17.98 -6.38
C ARG A 160 1.69 18.63 -7.54
N PRO A 161 2.26 18.56 -8.76
CA PRO A 161 1.73 19.33 -9.88
C PRO A 161 0.46 18.74 -10.48
N TRP A 162 0.20 17.46 -10.28
CA TRP A 162 -0.96 16.76 -10.85
C TRP A 162 -2.25 17.16 -10.13
N GLU A 163 -3.33 17.27 -10.88
CA GLU A 163 -4.66 17.49 -10.36
C GLU A 163 -5.39 16.18 -10.12
N ILE A 164 -5.15 15.22 -11.01
CA ILE A 164 -5.66 13.85 -10.93
C ILE A 164 -4.52 12.89 -11.22
N GLY A 165 -4.36 11.87 -10.40
CA GLY A 165 -3.50 10.71 -10.65
C GLY A 165 -4.33 9.53 -11.13
N ILE A 166 -3.83 8.79 -12.11
CA ILE A 166 -4.40 7.52 -12.55
C ILE A 166 -3.40 6.43 -12.22
N LEU A 167 -3.77 5.59 -11.24
CA LEU A 167 -2.91 4.52 -10.79
C LEU A 167 -3.41 3.19 -11.35
N TRP A 168 -2.49 2.42 -11.88
CA TRP A 168 -2.76 1.14 -12.51
C TRP A 168 -1.50 0.27 -12.46
N ASP A 169 -1.70 -1.06 -12.48
CA ASP A 169 -0.62 -2.05 -12.49
C ASP A 169 -0.38 -2.55 -13.94
N ARG A 170 -0.93 -3.70 -14.28
CA ARG A 170 -0.66 -4.39 -15.55
C ARG A 170 -1.74 -4.18 -16.59
N ASP A 171 -2.91 -3.78 -16.15
CA ASP A 171 -4.09 -3.61 -17.01
C ASP A 171 -4.29 -2.16 -17.43
N ALA A 172 -3.78 -1.82 -18.61
CA ALA A 172 -3.89 -0.48 -19.18
C ALA A 172 -5.23 -0.18 -19.86
N ARG A 173 -6.15 -1.17 -19.96
CA ARG A 173 -7.38 -1.05 -20.77
C ARG A 173 -8.27 0.12 -20.36
N LEU A 174 -8.34 0.40 -19.06
CA LEU A 174 -9.10 1.51 -18.52
C LEU A 174 -8.23 2.74 -18.28
N ALA A 175 -7.00 2.56 -17.85
CA ALA A 175 -6.09 3.63 -17.44
C ALA A 175 -5.69 4.54 -18.61
N ARG A 176 -5.24 3.98 -19.73
CA ARG A 176 -4.78 4.77 -20.89
C ARG A 176 -5.88 5.63 -21.50
N PRO A 177 -7.09 5.10 -21.81
CA PRO A 177 -8.19 5.95 -22.24
C PRO A 177 -8.59 6.99 -21.18
N MET A 178 -8.59 6.64 -19.89
CA MET A 178 -8.93 7.54 -18.80
C MET A 178 -8.00 8.75 -18.76
N ILE A 179 -6.67 8.53 -18.79
CA ILE A 179 -5.67 9.61 -18.85
C ILE A 179 -5.96 10.53 -20.02
N LYS A 180 -6.08 9.98 -21.23
CA LYS A 180 -6.36 10.73 -22.46
C LYS A 180 -7.63 11.60 -22.37
N HIS A 181 -8.71 11.04 -21.81
CA HIS A 181 -9.97 11.79 -21.69
C HIS A 181 -9.92 12.83 -20.58
N LEU A 182 -9.25 12.58 -19.46
CA LEU A 182 -9.03 13.56 -18.41
C LEU A 182 -8.18 14.75 -18.89
N GLU A 183 -7.13 14.48 -19.67
CA GLU A 183 -6.31 15.55 -20.30
C GLU A 183 -7.13 16.39 -21.27
N ARG A 184 -8.06 15.79 -22.03
CA ARG A 184 -9.00 16.52 -22.90
C ARG A 184 -9.98 17.40 -22.13
N GLU A 185 -10.36 16.98 -20.93
CA GLU A 185 -11.13 17.80 -20.00
C GLU A 185 -10.27 18.90 -19.34
N GLY A 186 -8.98 19.00 -19.68
CA GLY A 186 -8.04 20.03 -19.24
C GLY A 186 -7.46 19.77 -17.85
N PHE A 187 -7.45 18.53 -17.37
CA PHE A 187 -6.74 18.16 -16.13
C PHE A 187 -5.26 17.93 -16.39
N LYS A 188 -4.44 18.30 -15.41
CA LYS A 188 -3.04 17.87 -15.34
C LYS A 188 -2.99 16.49 -14.71
N VAL A 189 -2.86 15.46 -15.55
CA VAL A 189 -2.94 14.05 -15.13
C VAL A 189 -1.57 13.47 -14.83
N GLY A 190 -1.46 12.68 -13.75
CA GLY A 190 -0.32 11.85 -13.42
C GLY A 190 -0.57 10.40 -13.84
N ASP A 191 0.32 9.83 -14.64
CA ASP A 191 0.33 8.41 -15.00
C ASP A 191 1.18 7.65 -13.98
N ASN A 192 0.53 6.89 -13.07
CA ASN A 192 1.17 6.34 -11.87
C ASN A 192 1.89 7.41 -11.03
N GLU A 193 1.24 8.56 -10.87
CA GLU A 193 1.69 9.68 -10.05
C GLU A 193 0.50 10.27 -9.26
N PRO A 194 0.66 10.68 -8.01
CA PRO A 194 1.90 10.76 -7.23
C PRO A 194 2.32 9.44 -6.56
N TYR A 195 1.63 8.36 -6.82
CA TYR A 195 1.90 7.00 -6.30
C TYR A 195 1.93 6.00 -7.45
N SER A 196 2.51 4.81 -7.22
CA SER A 196 2.43 3.69 -8.16
C SER A 196 1.19 2.84 -7.88
N GLY A 197 0.52 2.36 -8.93
CA GLY A 197 -0.54 1.35 -8.84
C GLY A 197 -0.01 -0.09 -8.73
N GLU A 198 1.30 -0.28 -8.76
CA GLU A 198 1.95 -1.59 -8.61
C GLU A 198 2.07 -1.98 -7.12
N LEU A 199 0.95 -2.17 -6.44
CA LEU A 199 0.90 -2.58 -5.05
C LEU A 199 0.20 -3.93 -4.94
N GLU A 200 0.99 -4.99 -4.74
CA GLU A 200 0.44 -6.34 -4.56
C GLU A 200 -0.46 -6.42 -3.31
N ASN A 201 -1.54 -7.21 -3.43
CA ASN A 201 -2.53 -7.46 -2.39
C ASN A 201 -3.35 -6.24 -1.93
N ASP A 202 -3.23 -5.08 -2.57
CA ASP A 202 -4.15 -3.98 -2.34
C ASP A 202 -5.58 -4.28 -2.84
N CYS A 203 -6.50 -3.35 -2.66
CA CYS A 203 -7.91 -3.52 -3.04
C CYS A 203 -8.07 -3.82 -4.54
N LEU A 204 -7.40 -3.06 -5.42
CA LEU A 204 -7.53 -3.26 -6.88
C LEU A 204 -6.75 -4.47 -7.39
N TYR A 205 -5.61 -4.80 -6.81
CA TYR A 205 -4.93 -6.05 -7.11
C TYR A 205 -5.84 -7.24 -6.85
N ARG A 206 -6.46 -7.28 -5.66
CA ARG A 206 -7.33 -8.38 -5.21
C ARG A 206 -8.60 -8.51 -6.05
N HIS A 207 -9.29 -7.40 -6.32
CA HIS A 207 -10.62 -7.40 -6.92
C HIS A 207 -10.62 -7.11 -8.43
N GLY A 208 -9.56 -6.50 -8.94
CA GLY A 208 -9.37 -6.16 -10.35
C GLY A 208 -8.37 -7.09 -11.04
N THR A 209 -7.08 -6.91 -10.74
CA THR A 209 -5.96 -7.61 -11.39
C THR A 209 -6.12 -9.13 -11.32
N MET A 210 -6.35 -9.69 -10.11
CA MET A 210 -6.48 -11.14 -9.92
C MET A 210 -7.74 -11.75 -10.54
N LEU A 211 -8.75 -10.95 -10.83
CA LEU A 211 -9.99 -11.38 -11.46
C LEU A 211 -10.07 -11.04 -12.96
N GLY A 212 -9.01 -10.40 -13.51
CA GLY A 212 -8.95 -9.97 -14.92
C GLY A 212 -10.01 -8.94 -15.30
N LEU A 213 -10.53 -8.20 -14.31
CA LEU A 213 -11.55 -7.17 -14.51
C LEU A 213 -10.90 -5.84 -14.88
N PRO A 214 -11.50 -5.04 -15.79
CA PRO A 214 -11.06 -3.69 -16.02
C PRO A 214 -11.15 -2.86 -14.73
N HIS A 215 -10.07 -2.19 -14.35
CA HIS A 215 -10.03 -1.42 -13.11
C HIS A 215 -9.03 -0.27 -13.21
N VAL A 216 -9.22 0.74 -12.36
CA VAL A 216 -8.33 1.89 -12.21
C VAL A 216 -8.54 2.54 -10.85
N LEU A 217 -7.49 3.12 -10.28
CA LEU A 217 -7.58 3.98 -9.11
C LEU A 217 -7.41 5.44 -9.55
N ILE A 218 -8.32 6.28 -9.13
CA ILE A 218 -8.32 7.72 -9.39
C ILE A 218 -7.96 8.44 -8.09
N GLU A 219 -6.80 9.07 -8.10
CA GLU A 219 -6.33 9.97 -7.05
C GLU A 219 -6.72 11.41 -7.39
N ILE A 220 -7.41 12.11 -6.50
CA ILE A 220 -7.85 13.49 -6.72
C ILE A 220 -7.12 14.41 -5.75
N ARG A 221 -6.52 15.49 -6.24
CA ARG A 221 -5.86 16.46 -5.36
C ARG A 221 -6.90 17.17 -4.49
N GLN A 222 -6.71 17.14 -3.18
CA GLN A 222 -7.71 17.49 -2.16
C GLN A 222 -8.23 18.92 -2.25
N ASP A 223 -7.39 19.89 -2.66
CA ASP A 223 -7.79 21.28 -2.86
C ASP A 223 -8.89 21.45 -3.92
N LEU A 224 -8.99 20.53 -4.89
CA LEU A 224 -10.00 20.55 -5.95
C LEU A 224 -11.37 20.05 -5.50
N ILE A 225 -11.44 19.35 -4.38
CA ILE A 225 -12.67 18.76 -3.83
C ILE A 225 -13.00 19.25 -2.42
N ALA A 226 -12.22 20.22 -1.92
CA ALA A 226 -12.54 20.92 -0.69
C ALA A 226 -13.81 21.75 -0.87
N GLY A 227 -14.85 21.44 -0.09
CA GLY A 227 -16.16 22.10 -0.19
C GLY A 227 -17.13 21.48 -1.20
N ASN A 228 -18.31 22.11 -1.35
CA ASN A 228 -19.40 21.52 -2.14
C ASN A 228 -19.35 21.91 -3.62
N VAL A 229 -19.13 23.18 -3.91
CA VAL A 229 -19.18 23.70 -5.30
C VAL A 229 -17.99 23.21 -6.13
N PRO A 230 -16.74 23.29 -5.64
CA PRO A 230 -15.60 22.73 -6.37
C PRO A 230 -15.76 21.25 -6.69
N ALA A 231 -16.19 20.45 -5.71
CA ALA A 231 -16.38 19.01 -5.90
C ALA A 231 -17.41 18.69 -7.00
N GLN A 232 -18.54 19.42 -7.06
CA GLN A 232 -19.54 19.22 -8.10
C GLN A 232 -19.02 19.60 -9.50
N ALA A 233 -18.27 20.69 -9.61
CA ALA A 233 -17.66 21.11 -10.88
C ALA A 233 -16.64 20.07 -11.39
N LEU A 234 -15.78 19.57 -10.50
CA LEU A 234 -14.82 18.52 -10.82
C LEU A 234 -15.54 17.25 -11.24
N VAL A 235 -16.56 16.80 -10.49
CA VAL A 235 -17.28 15.56 -10.78
C VAL A 235 -17.95 15.62 -12.14
N ARG A 236 -18.51 16.76 -12.58
CA ARG A 236 -19.07 16.87 -13.93
C ARG A 236 -18.03 16.57 -15.02
N ARG A 237 -16.81 17.12 -14.92
CA ARG A 237 -15.71 16.86 -15.86
C ARG A 237 -15.24 15.41 -15.77
N LEU A 238 -15.10 14.91 -14.55
CA LEU A 238 -14.72 13.51 -14.31
C LEU A 238 -15.77 12.54 -14.88
N THR A 239 -17.06 12.85 -14.76
CA THR A 239 -18.16 12.08 -15.36
C THR A 239 -18.04 12.02 -16.89
N VAL A 240 -17.72 13.14 -17.56
CA VAL A 240 -17.51 13.17 -19.01
C VAL A 240 -16.33 12.26 -19.39
N ALA A 241 -15.22 12.36 -18.70
CA ALA A 241 -14.04 11.53 -18.96
C ALA A 241 -14.31 10.03 -18.73
N ILE A 242 -15.01 9.68 -17.64
CA ILE A 242 -15.41 8.29 -17.37
C ILE A 242 -16.36 7.77 -18.46
N LYS A 243 -17.40 8.52 -18.85
CA LYS A 243 -18.32 8.11 -19.92
C LYS A 243 -17.59 7.88 -21.24
N SER A 244 -16.67 8.77 -21.61
CA SER A 244 -15.85 8.64 -22.83
C SER A 244 -14.91 7.42 -22.76
N THR A 245 -14.32 7.18 -21.61
CA THR A 245 -13.45 6.00 -21.36
C THR A 245 -14.25 4.70 -21.50
N LEU A 246 -15.43 4.63 -20.93
CA LEU A 246 -16.30 3.45 -21.03
C LEU A 246 -16.79 3.22 -22.46
N ALA A 247 -17.08 4.30 -23.21
CA ALA A 247 -17.43 4.20 -24.62
C ALA A 247 -16.27 3.67 -25.47
N GLU A 248 -15.03 4.10 -25.19
CA GLU A 248 -13.81 3.60 -25.86
C GLU A 248 -13.51 2.14 -25.46
N LEU A 249 -13.72 1.76 -24.19
CA LEU A 249 -13.59 0.39 -23.72
C LEU A 249 -14.59 -0.56 -24.40
N GLY A 250 -15.79 -0.08 -24.72
CA GLY A 250 -16.88 -0.87 -25.29
C GLY A 250 -17.43 -1.90 -24.28
N ALA A 251 -17.81 -3.09 -24.76
CA ALA A 251 -18.27 -4.16 -23.88
C ALA A 251 -17.10 -4.69 -23.03
N PRO A 252 -17.13 -4.54 -21.70
CA PRO A 252 -16.03 -4.96 -20.86
C PRO A 252 -15.88 -6.49 -20.92
N LYS A 253 -14.63 -6.96 -20.93
CA LYS A 253 -14.29 -8.40 -20.99
C LYS A 253 -13.39 -8.76 -19.82
N ILE A 254 -13.55 -9.97 -19.30
CA ILE A 254 -12.58 -10.57 -18.40
C ILE A 254 -11.32 -10.88 -19.22
N GLN A 255 -10.22 -10.30 -18.84
CA GLN A 255 -8.94 -10.50 -19.50
C GLN A 255 -7.84 -10.52 -18.43
N PHE A 256 -7.28 -11.68 -18.21
CA PHE A 256 -6.11 -11.79 -17.37
C PHE A 256 -4.92 -11.21 -18.13
N THR A 257 -4.49 -10.05 -17.74
CA THR A 257 -3.18 -9.55 -18.13
C THR A 257 -2.19 -10.49 -17.45
N ARG A 258 -1.43 -11.24 -18.26
CA ARG A 258 -0.38 -12.10 -17.69
C ARG A 258 0.42 -11.26 -16.71
N PRO A 259 0.67 -11.76 -15.49
CA PRO A 259 1.75 -11.24 -14.70
C PRO A 259 2.98 -11.20 -15.62
N LEU A 260 3.73 -10.12 -15.62
CA LEU A 260 5.16 -10.26 -15.83
C LEU A 260 5.53 -11.39 -14.87
N PRO A 261 6.11 -12.49 -15.36
CA PRO A 261 6.19 -13.72 -14.58
C PRO A 261 7.06 -13.49 -13.35
N LEU A 262 6.43 -13.17 -12.22
CA LEU A 262 7.01 -13.26 -10.88
C LEU A 262 6.59 -14.57 -10.20
N SER A 263 5.77 -15.40 -10.84
CA SER A 263 5.52 -16.76 -10.38
C SER A 263 6.40 -17.74 -11.13
N GLY A 264 7.24 -18.45 -10.42
CA GLY A 264 8.16 -19.46 -10.89
C GLY A 264 7.61 -20.38 -11.99
N ASN A 265 8.02 -20.11 -13.19
CA ASN A 265 8.38 -21.01 -14.27
C ASN A 265 8.65 -20.30 -15.61
N THR A 266 8.97 -19.00 -15.61
CA THR A 266 9.81 -18.53 -16.70
C THR A 266 11.23 -18.84 -16.24
N LYS A 267 11.93 -19.66 -16.97
CA LYS A 267 13.40 -19.73 -16.86
C LYS A 267 13.90 -18.32 -17.10
N MET A 268 13.89 -17.49 -16.05
CA MET A 268 14.71 -16.29 -16.02
C MET A 268 16.11 -16.85 -16.22
N ASP A 269 16.75 -16.44 -17.30
CA ASP A 269 18.14 -16.72 -17.53
C ASP A 269 18.87 -16.42 -16.22
N GLU A 270 19.64 -17.37 -15.73
CA GLU A 270 20.34 -17.29 -14.44
C GLU A 270 21.14 -15.98 -14.34
N ARG A 271 21.69 -15.53 -15.46
CA ARG A 271 22.38 -14.25 -15.57
C ARG A 271 21.46 -13.03 -15.34
N ALA A 272 20.23 -13.08 -15.86
CA ALA A 272 19.25 -12.01 -15.63
C ALA A 272 18.80 -11.98 -14.15
N ARG A 273 18.63 -13.15 -13.53
CA ARG A 273 18.32 -13.29 -12.12
C ARG A 273 19.44 -12.70 -11.25
N GLU A 274 20.69 -13.08 -11.51
CA GLU A 274 21.86 -12.53 -10.81
C GLU A 274 21.95 -11.01 -10.94
N GLN A 275 21.67 -10.46 -12.12
CA GLN A 275 21.67 -9.02 -12.35
C GLN A 275 20.61 -8.29 -11.53
N LEU A 276 19.40 -8.86 -11.42
CA LEU A 276 18.31 -8.29 -10.63
C LEU A 276 18.59 -8.39 -9.12
N GLU A 277 19.08 -9.55 -8.66
CA GLU A 277 19.49 -9.75 -7.26
C GLU A 277 20.61 -8.76 -6.89
N ALA A 278 21.61 -8.59 -7.75
CA ALA A 278 22.66 -7.61 -7.57
C ALA A 278 22.13 -6.17 -7.57
N ALA A 279 21.12 -5.85 -8.38
CA ALA A 279 20.49 -4.52 -8.40
C ALA A 279 19.71 -4.25 -7.10
N VAL A 280 18.95 -5.22 -6.61
CA VAL A 280 18.22 -5.14 -5.32
C VAL A 280 19.20 -4.96 -4.17
N PHE A 281 20.28 -5.75 -4.13
CA PHE A 281 21.30 -5.62 -3.10
C PHE A 281 21.98 -4.23 -3.11
N ARG A 282 22.33 -3.71 -4.28
CA ARG A 282 22.88 -2.34 -4.42
C ARG A 282 21.91 -1.29 -3.88
N ARG A 283 20.60 -1.45 -4.13
CA ARG A 283 19.57 -0.54 -3.61
C ARG A 283 19.45 -0.62 -2.09
N LEU A 284 19.49 -1.83 -1.51
CA LEU A 284 19.52 -2.05 -0.06
C LEU A 284 20.73 -1.36 0.58
N VAL A 285 21.92 -1.57 0.04
CA VAL A 285 23.17 -0.94 0.52
C VAL A 285 23.08 0.59 0.44
N ALA A 286 22.63 1.13 -0.68
CA ALA A 286 22.43 2.58 -0.84
C ALA A 286 21.43 3.15 0.19
N HIS A 287 20.34 2.44 0.45
CA HIS A 287 19.36 2.81 1.47
C HIS A 287 19.97 2.82 2.87
N LEU A 288 20.71 1.77 3.24
CA LEU A 288 21.37 1.69 4.55
C LEU A 288 22.45 2.77 4.75
N ARG A 289 23.15 3.17 3.67
CA ARG A 289 24.10 4.30 3.72
C ARG A 289 23.42 5.63 4.00
N ALA A 290 22.25 5.84 3.41
CA ALA A 290 21.45 7.06 3.61
C ALA A 290 20.83 7.13 5.02
N ARG A 291 20.60 5.99 5.69
CA ARG A 291 20.00 5.88 7.03
C ARG A 291 21.08 5.91 8.13
N THR A 292 21.82 7.01 8.23
CA THR A 292 22.83 7.21 9.27
C THR A 292 22.25 7.37 10.68
N ASP A 293 20.97 7.66 10.78
CA ASP A 293 20.14 7.71 12.00
C ASP A 293 19.89 6.34 12.62
N VAL A 294 19.93 5.25 11.82
CA VAL A 294 19.68 3.88 12.27
C VAL A 294 20.99 3.21 12.65
N GLN A 295 21.14 2.83 13.92
CA GLN A 295 22.33 2.16 14.45
C GLN A 295 22.33 0.66 14.11
N ASN A 296 23.50 0.04 14.13
CA ASN A 296 23.62 -1.40 13.89
C ASN A 296 22.83 -2.24 14.90
N ILE A 297 22.77 -1.79 16.16
CA ILE A 297 21.98 -2.46 17.19
C ILE A 297 20.48 -2.41 16.89
N ASP A 298 19.99 -1.32 16.30
CA ASP A 298 18.57 -1.19 15.89
C ASP A 298 18.24 -2.20 14.77
N LEU A 299 19.13 -2.32 13.78
CA LEU A 299 18.98 -3.30 12.70
C LEU A 299 19.03 -4.74 13.22
N MET A 300 19.99 -5.05 14.10
CA MET A 300 20.09 -6.39 14.72
C MET A 300 18.84 -6.75 15.52
N THR A 301 18.30 -5.80 16.27
CA THR A 301 17.09 -6.01 17.08
C THR A 301 15.85 -6.26 16.22
N LEU A 302 15.72 -5.54 15.08
CA LEU A 302 14.53 -5.60 14.22
C LEU A 302 14.60 -6.70 13.16
N ALA A 303 15.77 -6.88 12.55
CA ALA A 303 15.92 -7.71 11.35
C ALA A 303 16.88 -8.90 11.52
N GLY A 304 17.56 -9.01 12.65
CA GLY A 304 18.54 -10.09 12.92
C GLY A 304 19.85 -9.94 12.15
N PHE A 305 20.05 -8.87 11.38
CA PHE A 305 21.30 -8.55 10.69
C PHE A 305 21.60 -7.06 10.74
N CYS A 306 22.84 -6.69 10.44
CA CYS A 306 23.24 -5.29 10.38
C CYS A 306 24.23 -5.04 9.23
N ARG A 307 24.73 -3.80 9.09
CA ARG A 307 25.75 -3.46 8.07
C ARG A 307 27.02 -4.31 8.17
N ASN A 308 27.41 -4.71 9.39
CA ASN A 308 28.56 -5.60 9.57
C ASN A 308 28.28 -7.00 8.98
N CYS A 309 27.11 -7.57 9.24
CA CYS A 309 26.70 -8.86 8.69
C CYS A 309 26.71 -8.85 7.16
N LEU A 310 26.19 -7.78 6.54
CA LEU A 310 26.27 -7.64 5.07
C LEU A 310 27.71 -7.59 4.55
N GLY A 311 28.63 -6.94 5.28
CA GLY A 311 30.05 -6.96 4.95
C GLY A 311 30.67 -8.35 5.09
N ASP A 312 30.30 -9.09 6.15
CA ASP A 312 30.78 -10.45 6.36
C ASP A 312 30.23 -11.40 5.26
N TRP A 313 28.95 -11.31 4.88
CA TRP A 313 28.37 -12.07 3.76
C TRP A 313 29.00 -11.72 2.41
N TYR A 314 29.36 -10.44 2.21
CA TYR A 314 30.08 -10.04 1.02
C TYR A 314 31.44 -10.72 0.90
N ARG A 315 32.13 -10.86 2.02
CA ARG A 315 33.44 -11.56 2.08
C ARG A 315 33.28 -13.05 1.86
N GLU A 316 32.26 -13.68 2.43
CA GLU A 316 31.93 -15.10 2.23
C GLU A 316 31.66 -15.38 0.74
N ALA A 317 30.78 -14.60 0.13
CA ALA A 317 30.48 -14.72 -1.31
C ALA A 317 31.72 -14.48 -2.20
N ALA A 318 32.60 -13.55 -1.84
CA ALA A 318 33.87 -13.33 -2.54
C ALA A 318 34.76 -14.56 -2.46
N ALA A 319 34.90 -15.17 -1.28
CA ALA A 319 35.71 -16.38 -1.09
C ALA A 319 35.17 -17.58 -1.89
N GLU A 320 33.84 -17.77 -1.94
CA GLU A 320 33.20 -18.80 -2.74
C GLU A 320 33.48 -18.64 -4.25
N ASN A 321 33.69 -17.39 -4.70
CA ASN A 321 34.04 -17.06 -6.07
C ASN A 321 35.58 -16.91 -6.32
N GLY A 322 36.41 -17.34 -5.37
CA GLY A 322 37.86 -17.29 -5.47
C GLY A 322 38.47 -15.89 -5.40
N ILE A 323 37.70 -14.89 -4.92
CA ILE A 323 38.11 -13.50 -4.78
C ILE A 323 38.60 -13.27 -3.35
N SER A 324 39.83 -12.81 -3.17
CA SER A 324 40.36 -12.43 -1.87
C SER A 324 39.85 -11.01 -1.51
N LEU A 325 39.02 -10.91 -0.46
CA LEU A 325 38.48 -9.66 0.02
C LEU A 325 38.66 -9.62 1.55
N ASP A 326 39.41 -8.64 2.06
CA ASP A 326 39.60 -8.45 3.48
C ASP A 326 38.35 -7.85 4.15
N LYS A 327 38.29 -7.94 5.47
CA LYS A 327 37.13 -7.55 6.26
C LYS A 327 36.81 -6.06 6.19
N ASP A 328 37.84 -5.22 6.18
CA ASP A 328 37.65 -3.76 6.18
C ASP A 328 37.20 -3.28 4.82
N SER A 329 37.79 -3.79 3.75
CA SER A 329 37.36 -3.54 2.37
C SER A 329 35.90 -4.01 2.14
N ALA A 330 35.51 -5.20 2.60
CA ALA A 330 34.16 -5.69 2.49
C ALA A 330 33.14 -4.79 3.22
N ARG A 331 33.52 -4.31 4.41
CA ARG A 331 32.68 -3.36 5.17
C ARG A 331 32.59 -2.01 4.50
N GLU A 332 33.69 -1.50 3.94
CA GLU A 332 33.69 -0.24 3.20
C GLU A 332 32.72 -0.27 2.00
N LEU A 333 32.62 -1.43 1.31
CA LEU A 333 31.62 -1.65 0.26
C LEU A 333 30.17 -1.49 0.76
N VAL A 334 29.90 -1.75 2.03
CA VAL A 334 28.56 -1.60 2.61
C VAL A 334 28.35 -0.20 3.19
N TYR A 335 29.32 0.32 3.91
CA TYR A 335 29.21 1.61 4.58
C TYR A 335 29.39 2.82 3.62
N GLY A 336 30.09 2.62 2.49
CA GLY A 336 30.48 3.68 1.58
C GLY A 336 31.62 4.58 2.08
N MET A 337 32.24 4.15 3.19
CA MET A 337 33.42 4.78 3.82
C MET A 337 34.04 3.78 4.80
N PRO A 338 35.28 3.99 5.26
CA PRO A 338 35.87 3.18 6.31
C PRO A 338 34.97 3.10 7.54
N GLN A 339 34.78 1.88 8.09
CA GLN A 339 33.88 1.68 9.25
C GLN A 339 34.28 2.54 10.46
N SER A 340 35.56 2.74 10.67
CA SER A 340 36.09 3.60 11.74
C SER A 340 35.64 5.06 11.61
N GLU A 341 35.56 5.55 10.39
CA GLU A 341 35.08 6.91 10.08
C GLU A 341 33.57 7.02 10.27
N TRP A 342 32.82 6.01 9.80
CA TRP A 342 31.38 5.94 10.02
C TRP A 342 31.03 5.96 11.50
N LYS A 343 31.76 5.17 12.32
CA LYS A 343 31.58 5.15 13.77
C LYS A 343 31.80 6.51 14.40
N LYS A 344 32.87 7.22 14.02
CA LYS A 344 33.16 8.56 14.54
C LYS A 344 32.06 9.59 14.19
N ARG A 345 31.45 9.47 13.02
CA ARG A 345 30.46 10.43 12.53
C ARG A 345 29.04 10.16 13.02
N TYR A 346 28.64 8.90 13.11
CA TYR A 346 27.23 8.53 13.23
C TYR A 346 26.91 7.55 14.37
N GLN A 347 27.89 6.91 14.98
CA GLN A 347 27.61 6.00 16.08
C GLN A 347 27.26 6.76 17.34
N THR A 348 26.10 6.42 17.93
CA THR A 348 25.64 6.95 19.21
C THR A 348 25.84 5.92 20.32
N GLU A 349 25.82 6.36 21.58
CA GLU A 349 25.83 5.47 22.73
C GLU A 349 24.57 4.59 22.76
N VAL A 350 24.77 3.35 23.16
CA VAL A 350 23.67 2.40 23.29
C VAL A 350 23.01 2.58 24.65
N THR A 351 21.72 2.88 24.67
CA THR A 351 20.97 2.97 25.92
C THR A 351 20.71 1.59 26.53
N PRO A 352 20.52 1.50 27.86
CA PRO A 352 20.19 0.22 28.52
C PRO A 352 18.97 -0.47 27.92
N GLU A 353 17.95 0.32 27.51
CA GLU A 353 16.72 -0.19 26.89
C GLU A 353 17.01 -0.83 25.52
N LYS A 354 17.85 -0.20 24.69
CA LYS A 354 18.28 -0.76 23.39
C LYS A 354 19.09 -2.03 23.57
N GLN A 355 19.95 -2.08 24.58
CA GLN A 355 20.75 -3.27 24.92
C GLN A 355 19.84 -4.42 25.34
N ALA A 356 18.88 -4.18 26.22
CA ALA A 356 17.94 -5.21 26.68
C ALA A 356 17.05 -5.73 25.53
N ALA A 357 16.60 -4.84 24.63
CA ALA A 357 15.81 -5.21 23.46
C ALA A 357 16.62 -6.09 22.48
N PHE A 358 17.89 -5.78 22.28
CA PHE A 358 18.81 -6.57 21.46
C PHE A 358 19.05 -7.97 22.05
N GLU A 359 19.28 -8.08 23.35
CA GLU A 359 19.48 -9.38 24.03
C GLU A 359 18.22 -10.26 23.93
N ALA A 360 17.03 -9.67 24.08
CA ALA A 360 15.77 -10.39 23.91
C ALA A 360 15.53 -10.83 22.46
N ALA A 361 15.90 -10.02 21.47
CA ALA A 361 15.80 -10.36 20.06
C ALA A 361 16.79 -11.47 19.67
N SER A 362 18.03 -11.41 20.17
CA SER A 362 19.07 -12.41 19.89
C SER A 362 18.70 -13.81 20.39
N LYS A 363 18.05 -13.92 21.56
CA LYS A 363 17.52 -15.19 22.06
C LYS A 363 16.48 -15.80 21.11
N ARG A 364 15.53 -15.01 20.62
CA ARG A 364 14.50 -15.47 19.66
C ARG A 364 15.11 -15.96 18.35
N THR A 365 16.12 -15.27 17.84
CA THR A 365 16.79 -15.66 16.58
C THR A 365 17.53 -16.98 16.74
N ALA A 366 18.19 -17.23 17.88
CA ALA A 366 18.85 -18.49 18.16
C ALA A 366 17.87 -19.68 18.22
N GLU A 367 16.70 -19.49 18.83
CA GLU A 367 15.62 -20.50 18.89
C GLU A 367 15.07 -20.85 17.51
N THR A 368 14.92 -19.85 16.62
CA THR A 368 14.40 -20.05 15.26
C THR A 368 15.39 -20.84 14.38
N HIS A 369 16.70 -20.61 14.53
CA HIS A 369 17.72 -21.37 13.80
C HIS A 369 17.85 -22.82 14.24
N GLN A 370 17.61 -23.14 15.50
CA GLN A 370 17.59 -24.53 15.98
C GLN A 370 16.42 -25.34 15.38
N HIS A 371 15.24 -24.75 15.23
CA HIS A 371 14.09 -25.42 14.60
C HIS A 371 14.21 -25.62 13.09
N THR A 372 15.03 -24.85 12.39
CA THR A 372 15.21 -24.99 10.93
C THR A 372 16.20 -26.11 10.58
N THR A 373 17.21 -26.36 11.42
CA THR A 373 18.20 -27.44 11.22
C THR A 373 17.67 -28.84 11.54
N GLU A 374 16.65 -28.97 12.39
CA GLU A 374 16.01 -30.26 12.68
C GLU A 374 15.03 -30.74 11.59
N LYS A 375 14.52 -29.84 10.73
CA LYS A 375 13.58 -30.20 9.65
C LYS A 375 14.26 -30.58 8.33
N THR A 376 15.57 -30.39 8.18
CA THR A 376 16.32 -30.75 6.96
C THR A 376 17.01 -32.13 7.06
N HIS A 377 16.84 -32.86 8.18
CA HIS A 377 17.39 -34.19 8.38
C HIS A 377 16.34 -35.26 8.77
N SER A 378 15.06 -35.02 8.37
CA SER A 378 13.98 -36.03 8.51
C SER A 378 13.41 -36.41 7.17
#